data_f6692c442c945752a8e85bfaf62367fa
#
_entry.id   f6692c442c945752a8e85bfaf62367fa
#
_cell.length_a   1.000
_cell.length_b   1.000
_cell.length_c   1.000
_cell.angle_alpha   90.00
_cell.angle_beta   90.00
_cell.angle_gamma   90.00
#
_symmetry.space_group_name_H-M   'P 1'
#
loop_
_entity.id
_entity.type
_entity.pdbx_description
1 polymer ?
#
loop_
_entity_poly.entity_id
_entity_poly.type
_entity_poly.pdbx_seq_one_letter_code
_entity_poly.pdbx_strand_id
1 'polypeptide(L)'
;MKRKLIAVVFAIMATTIVSAQSNKEIVKTGINLGPLPVVAFDADRGFQYGALLNIYNFDDGSTYPNPKSTWMLEASAYTKGSYKFVANYDKRELTDKIRLSVCTGYYNDRALDFYGFNGYQSNYDMSFIEPLMSYSEGSSFKKTPKGFYRYSRQMVKIKADLTGEIADNLYWEAGYNFNWLDISSFTPEGYTVLGDRIPGGTTLFDLYKTWGIVPLDQADGGIVSSIRLGLMYDTRNVENNPTKGIWAEAHLDIAPKFLGTTHQHFTLSANMRQYLPIADNLTFAYRVAYQGLLNDDAPWYMMPFYTSMGPKQDFDGVGGYRTARGLMLNRVVGKHTAFYNAEMRWRFVNFQKWNQNIAFALTGFCDGAYTIKGYDIEAKTPLNADLYSQFIDTSKKDGIHAAAGAGLRFIMNQNFIVAFEYAKCFNPQDGNGAFYINTGFLF
;
A
#
# COMPACT_ATOMS: atom_id res chain seq x y z
N MET A 1 -26.54 25.88 10.40
CA MET A 1 -25.21 26.11 11.02
C MET A 1 -24.05 25.51 10.20
N LYS A 2 -24.13 24.28 9.67
CA LYS A 2 -23.03 23.63 8.92
C LYS A 2 -22.58 24.36 7.63
N ARG A 3 -23.48 25.00 6.89
CA ARG A 3 -23.14 25.79 5.68
C ARG A 3 -22.39 27.10 5.97
N LYS A 4 -22.58 27.70 7.16
CA LYS A 4 -21.88 28.93 7.55
C LYS A 4 -20.44 28.64 8.02
N LEU A 5 -20.18 27.48 8.58
CA LEU A 5 -18.83 27.08 9.02
C LEU A 5 -17.91 26.81 7.83
N ILE A 6 -18.44 26.19 6.78
CA ILE A 6 -17.68 25.94 5.51
C ILE A 6 -17.35 27.25 4.80
N ALA A 7 -18.27 28.20 4.78
CA ALA A 7 -18.06 29.52 4.19
C ALA A 7 -17.03 30.36 4.96
N VAL A 8 -16.95 30.23 6.28
CA VAL A 8 -15.95 30.91 7.12
C VAL A 8 -14.56 30.33 6.92
N VAL A 9 -14.43 29.02 6.76
CA VAL A 9 -13.15 28.36 6.46
C VAL A 9 -12.66 28.77 5.04
N PHE A 10 -13.54 28.85 4.06
CA PHE A 10 -13.20 29.34 2.73
C PHE A 10 -12.89 30.84 2.70
N ALA A 11 -13.59 31.67 3.50
CA ALA A 11 -13.33 33.09 3.58
C ALA A 11 -12.00 33.42 4.28
N ILE A 12 -11.60 32.62 5.29
CA ILE A 12 -10.28 32.76 5.94
C ILE A 12 -9.16 32.34 4.98
N MET A 13 -9.41 31.36 4.10
CA MET A 13 -8.45 30.98 3.04
C MET A 13 -8.36 32.02 1.92
N ALA A 14 -9.42 32.77 1.62
CA ALA A 14 -9.46 33.76 0.54
C ALA A 14 -8.79 35.09 0.88
N THR A 15 -8.60 35.42 2.16
CA THR A 15 -8.00 36.71 2.57
C THR A 15 -6.48 36.67 2.74
N THR A 16 -5.84 35.53 2.54
CA THR A 16 -4.38 35.42 2.51
C THR A 16 -3.86 35.07 1.11
N ILE A 17 -4.28 35.79 0.09
CA ILE A 17 -3.49 35.89 -1.14
C ILE A 17 -2.30 36.80 -0.82
N VAL A 18 -1.36 36.21 -0.06
CA VAL A 18 -0.03 36.79 0.07
C VAL A 18 0.64 36.61 -1.28
N SER A 19 1.04 37.70 -1.86
CA SER A 19 1.92 37.76 -3.03
C SER A 19 2.98 36.68 -2.92
N ALA A 20 2.99 35.73 -3.84
CA ALA A 20 4.05 34.72 -3.95
C ALA A 20 5.34 35.49 -4.30
N GLN A 21 6.03 36.01 -3.29
CA GLN A 21 7.42 36.34 -3.46
C GLN A 21 8.15 35.01 -3.72
N SER A 22 8.82 34.93 -4.86
CA SER A 22 9.73 33.80 -5.18
C SER A 22 10.94 33.89 -4.24
N ASN A 23 10.73 33.57 -2.99
CA ASN A 23 11.82 33.44 -2.03
C ASN A 23 12.55 32.12 -2.36
N LYS A 24 13.85 32.23 -2.59
CA LYS A 24 14.74 31.08 -2.74
C LYS A 24 14.52 30.13 -1.53
N GLU A 25 14.32 28.84 -1.79
CA GLU A 25 14.11 27.86 -0.72
C GLU A 25 15.22 27.90 0.33
N ILE A 26 14.84 27.73 1.60
CA ILE A 26 15.77 27.63 2.71
C ILE A 26 16.41 26.24 2.63
N VAL A 27 17.72 26.21 2.36
CA VAL A 27 18.51 24.98 2.36
C VAL A 27 18.61 24.45 3.79
N LYS A 28 18.29 23.16 4.00
CA LYS A 28 18.45 22.48 5.28
C LYS A 28 19.83 21.84 5.36
N THR A 29 20.41 21.91 6.56
CA THR A 29 21.69 21.30 6.91
C THR A 29 21.56 20.46 8.18
N GLY A 30 22.52 19.58 8.44
CA GLY A 30 22.56 18.75 9.63
C GLY A 30 21.37 17.79 9.74
N ILE A 31 21.00 17.48 10.97
CA ILE A 31 19.90 16.56 11.29
C ILE A 31 18.59 17.32 11.46
N ASN A 32 17.57 16.90 10.71
CA ASN A 32 16.22 17.45 10.81
C ASN A 32 15.22 16.32 11.18
N LEU A 33 14.34 16.59 12.13
CA LEU A 33 13.38 15.64 12.65
C LEU A 33 11.97 15.94 12.11
N GLY A 34 11.25 14.89 11.72
CA GLY A 34 9.86 14.94 11.29
C GLY A 34 8.99 13.97 12.12
N PRO A 35 8.68 14.31 13.40
CA PRO A 35 7.78 13.49 14.20
C PRO A 35 6.33 13.66 13.74
N LEU A 36 5.59 12.54 13.68
CA LEU A 36 4.16 12.48 13.36
C LEU A 36 3.43 11.56 14.33
N PRO A 37 2.32 11.98 14.92
CA PRO A 37 1.40 11.03 15.53
C PRO A 37 0.75 10.17 14.44
N VAL A 38 0.69 8.87 14.66
CA VAL A 38 -0.13 7.97 13.85
C VAL A 38 -1.51 7.92 14.48
N VAL A 39 -2.51 8.42 13.75
CA VAL A 39 -3.90 8.44 14.18
C VAL A 39 -4.78 8.08 13.00
N ALA A 40 -5.51 6.96 13.09
CA ALA A 40 -6.46 6.53 12.08
C ALA A 40 -7.61 5.76 12.73
N PHE A 41 -8.65 5.50 11.98
CA PHE A 41 -9.76 4.66 12.42
C PHE A 41 -10.12 3.68 11.30
N ASP A 42 -10.21 2.41 11.67
CA ASP A 42 -10.71 1.34 10.83
C ASP A 42 -11.86 0.64 11.58
N ALA A 43 -12.99 0.45 10.95
CA ALA A 43 -14.18 -0.13 11.61
C ALA A 43 -13.90 -1.54 12.16
N ASP A 44 -13.05 -2.30 11.49
CA ASP A 44 -12.74 -3.68 11.84
C ASP A 44 -11.55 -3.81 12.79
N ARG A 45 -10.51 -2.95 12.66
CA ARG A 45 -9.32 -2.93 13.53
C ARG A 45 -9.45 -1.96 14.71
N GLY A 46 -10.41 -1.04 14.64
CA GLY A 46 -10.62 -0.01 15.65
C GLY A 46 -9.77 1.25 15.43
N PHE A 47 -9.54 2.00 16.48
CA PHE A 47 -8.72 3.20 16.45
C PHE A 47 -7.25 2.84 16.42
N GLN A 48 -6.51 3.37 15.44
CA GLN A 48 -5.05 3.26 15.35
C GLN A 48 -4.41 4.44 16.07
N TYR A 49 -3.40 4.13 16.86
CA TYR A 49 -2.58 5.12 17.57
C TYR A 49 -1.12 4.71 17.55
N GLY A 50 -0.23 5.67 17.57
CA GLY A 50 1.20 5.40 17.53
C GLY A 50 2.02 6.64 17.21
N ALA A 51 3.28 6.40 16.84
CA ALA A 51 4.21 7.43 16.44
C ALA A 51 5.02 7.00 15.22
N LEU A 52 5.29 7.96 14.35
CA LEU A 52 6.21 7.86 13.23
C LEU A 52 7.25 8.97 13.39
N LEU A 53 8.52 8.62 13.24
CA LEU A 53 9.63 9.57 13.28
C LEU A 53 10.46 9.42 12.01
N ASN A 54 10.54 10.50 11.24
CA ASN A 54 11.53 10.63 10.17
C ASN A 54 12.73 11.43 10.70
N ILE A 55 13.93 10.95 10.43
CA ILE A 55 15.20 11.62 10.74
C ILE A 55 15.94 11.81 9.42
N TYR A 56 16.06 13.05 8.98
CA TYR A 56 16.75 13.42 7.75
C TYR A 56 18.13 14.01 8.07
N ASN A 57 19.19 13.45 7.53
CA ASN A 57 20.51 14.01 7.61
C ASN A 57 20.88 14.66 6.27
N PHE A 58 20.98 15.99 6.25
CA PHE A 58 21.37 16.79 5.08
C PHE A 58 22.87 17.13 5.07
N ASP A 59 23.60 16.80 6.15
CA ASP A 59 25.01 17.13 6.31
C ASP A 59 25.27 18.64 6.07
N ASP A 60 26.08 19.01 5.08
CA ASP A 60 26.36 20.39 4.68
C ASP A 60 25.22 21.08 3.88
N GLY A 61 24.20 20.33 3.47
CA GLY A 61 23.07 20.81 2.68
C GLY A 61 23.30 20.84 1.17
N SER A 62 24.46 20.40 0.69
CA SER A 62 24.83 20.42 -0.74
C SER A 62 23.87 19.60 -1.61
N THR A 63 23.24 18.56 -1.05
CA THR A 63 22.30 17.68 -1.75
C THR A 63 20.83 18.05 -1.53
N TYR A 64 20.54 19.13 -0.76
CA TYR A 64 19.15 19.56 -0.53
C TYR A 64 18.38 19.75 -1.86
N PRO A 65 17.13 19.31 -1.98
CA PRO A 65 16.26 18.79 -0.94
C PRO A 65 16.41 17.27 -0.62
N ASN A 66 17.33 16.58 -1.23
CA ASN A 66 17.57 15.17 -1.00
C ASN A 66 18.52 14.95 0.19
N PRO A 67 18.10 14.26 1.28
CA PRO A 67 18.99 13.99 2.40
C PRO A 67 20.06 12.95 2.03
N LYS A 68 21.26 13.05 2.62
CA LYS A 68 22.32 12.03 2.47
C LYS A 68 21.94 10.71 3.13
N SER A 69 21.21 10.76 4.26
CA SER A 69 20.61 9.57 4.85
C SER A 69 19.29 9.88 5.55
N THR A 70 18.43 8.87 5.63
CA THR A 70 17.12 8.96 6.26
C THR A 70 16.85 7.73 7.12
N TRP A 71 16.34 7.94 8.34
CA TRP A 71 15.67 6.92 9.11
C TRP A 71 14.16 7.19 9.12
N MET A 72 13.37 6.15 8.99
CA MET A 72 11.94 6.17 9.26
C MET A 72 11.62 5.07 10.27
N LEU A 73 11.12 5.48 11.42
CA LEU A 73 10.75 4.60 12.52
C LEU A 73 9.25 4.73 12.79
N GLU A 74 8.52 3.64 12.79
CA GLU A 74 7.09 3.62 13.13
C GLU A 74 6.79 2.55 14.15
N ALA A 75 6.03 2.93 15.19
CA ALA A 75 5.40 2.02 16.14
C ALA A 75 3.94 2.40 16.26
N SER A 76 3.04 1.50 15.91
CA SER A 76 1.60 1.77 15.99
C SER A 76 0.79 0.53 16.33
N ALA A 77 -0.35 0.73 16.98
CA ALA A 77 -1.27 -0.32 17.38
C ALA A 77 -2.72 0.10 17.12
N TYR A 78 -3.58 -0.88 16.96
CA TYR A 78 -5.02 -0.73 16.86
C TYR A 78 -5.70 -1.22 18.13
N THR A 79 -6.78 -0.58 18.54
CA THR A 79 -7.52 -0.93 19.77
C THR A 79 -8.06 -2.36 19.79
N LYS A 80 -8.18 -3.01 18.63
CA LYS A 80 -8.62 -4.41 18.50
C LYS A 80 -7.45 -5.41 18.31
N GLY A 81 -6.23 -5.01 18.66
CA GLY A 81 -5.10 -5.91 18.88
C GLY A 81 -4.14 -6.10 17.70
N SER A 82 -4.36 -5.46 16.54
CA SER A 82 -3.33 -5.38 15.48
C SER A 82 -2.26 -4.35 15.87
N TYR A 83 -1.00 -4.60 15.51
CA TYR A 83 0.10 -3.66 15.75
C TYR A 83 1.26 -3.89 14.77
N LYS A 84 2.11 -2.90 14.61
CA LYS A 84 3.32 -2.99 13.78
C LYS A 84 4.47 -2.16 14.33
N PHE A 85 5.66 -2.65 14.05
CA PHE A 85 6.93 -1.94 14.24
C PHE A 85 7.69 -1.95 12.91
N VAL A 86 8.11 -0.78 12.45
CA VAL A 86 8.81 -0.63 11.17
C VAL A 86 10.02 0.26 11.36
N ALA A 87 11.15 -0.14 10.80
CA ALA A 87 12.36 0.66 10.74
C ALA A 87 12.97 0.59 9.33
N ASN A 88 13.10 1.74 8.69
CA ASN A 88 13.75 1.86 7.40
C ASN A 88 14.94 2.79 7.51
N TYR A 89 16.03 2.39 6.89
CA TYR A 89 17.24 3.19 6.74
C TYR A 89 17.60 3.31 5.28
N ASP A 90 17.94 4.50 4.86
CA ASP A 90 18.42 4.78 3.53
C ASP A 90 19.66 5.66 3.58
N LYS A 91 20.73 5.28 2.89
CA LYS A 91 21.97 6.03 2.77
C LYS A 91 22.34 6.12 1.30
N ARG A 92 22.29 7.33 0.73
CA ARG A 92 22.51 7.59 -0.68
C ARG A 92 23.93 7.25 -1.14
N GLU A 93 24.90 7.49 -0.29
CA GLU A 93 26.31 7.27 -0.55
C GLU A 93 26.88 6.41 0.58
N LEU A 94 26.71 5.08 0.48
CA LEU A 94 27.39 4.13 1.36
C LEU A 94 28.90 4.14 1.04
N THR A 95 29.21 4.09 -0.26
CA THR A 95 30.49 4.38 -0.91
C THR A 95 30.21 5.25 -2.13
N ASP A 96 31.26 5.70 -2.83
CA ASP A 96 31.09 6.41 -4.09
C ASP A 96 30.18 5.60 -5.04
N LYS A 97 29.08 6.22 -5.48
CA LYS A 97 28.11 5.66 -6.43
C LYS A 97 27.29 4.45 -5.95
N ILE A 98 27.34 4.06 -4.68
CA ILE A 98 26.51 2.96 -4.13
C ILE A 98 25.59 3.48 -3.03
N ARG A 99 24.30 3.28 -3.19
CA ARG A 99 23.26 3.53 -2.19
C ARG A 99 22.91 2.22 -1.48
N LEU A 100 22.67 2.31 -0.17
CA LEU A 100 22.13 1.23 0.66
C LEU A 100 20.73 1.61 1.17
N SER A 101 19.78 0.71 0.99
CA SER A 101 18.44 0.84 1.58
C SER A 101 18.10 -0.43 2.37
N VAL A 102 17.72 -0.27 3.63
CA VAL A 102 17.31 -1.37 4.52
C VAL A 102 15.91 -1.08 5.05
N CYS A 103 14.99 -2.03 4.88
CA CYS A 103 13.64 -1.95 5.40
C CYS A 103 13.37 -3.17 6.26
N THR A 104 12.94 -2.96 7.50
CA THR A 104 12.58 -4.03 8.42
C THR A 104 11.21 -3.77 9.03
N GLY A 105 10.47 -4.81 9.32
CA GLY A 105 9.18 -4.67 9.96
C GLY A 105 8.69 -5.95 10.62
N TYR A 106 7.96 -5.76 11.70
CA TYR A 106 7.12 -6.78 12.31
C TYR A 106 5.67 -6.30 12.29
N TYR A 107 4.80 -7.15 11.79
CA TYR A 107 3.37 -6.87 11.63
C TYR A 107 2.56 -7.97 12.30
N ASN A 108 1.62 -7.58 13.15
CA ASN A 108 0.61 -8.47 13.69
C ASN A 108 -0.76 -7.96 13.23
N ASP A 109 -1.25 -8.52 12.15
CA ASP A 109 -2.52 -8.16 11.53
C ASP A 109 -3.60 -9.17 11.96
N ARG A 110 -4.40 -8.82 12.98
CA ARG A 110 -5.50 -9.70 13.44
C ARG A 110 -6.66 -9.77 12.46
N ALA A 111 -6.80 -8.80 11.56
CA ALA A 111 -7.94 -8.69 10.65
C ALA A 111 -7.48 -8.11 9.30
N LEU A 112 -6.82 -8.90 8.48
CA LEU A 112 -6.37 -8.52 7.14
C LEU A 112 -7.43 -8.89 6.09
N ASP A 113 -7.61 -8.04 5.10
CA ASP A 113 -8.61 -8.22 4.05
C ASP A 113 -8.32 -9.44 3.16
N PHE A 114 -9.37 -10.25 2.91
CA PHE A 114 -9.36 -11.35 1.97
C PHE A 114 -10.68 -11.38 1.19
N TYR A 115 -10.65 -10.99 -0.07
CA TYR A 115 -11.82 -10.96 -0.95
C TYR A 115 -11.74 -12.03 -2.05
N GLY A 116 -10.88 -13.05 -1.87
CA GLY A 116 -10.61 -14.07 -2.86
C GLY A 116 -9.66 -13.61 -3.96
N PHE A 117 -9.67 -14.33 -5.08
CA PHE A 117 -8.75 -14.12 -6.19
C PHE A 117 -9.51 -13.69 -7.46
N ASN A 118 -8.75 -13.16 -8.44
CA ASN A 118 -9.22 -12.84 -9.79
C ASN A 118 -10.28 -11.74 -9.87
N GLY A 119 -10.21 -10.75 -8.98
CA GLY A 119 -11.05 -9.57 -9.05
C GLY A 119 -12.54 -9.89 -9.06
N TYR A 120 -13.27 -9.57 -10.14
CA TYR A 120 -14.72 -9.74 -10.23
C TYR A 120 -15.19 -11.20 -10.37
N GLN A 121 -14.28 -12.16 -10.52
CA GLN A 121 -14.63 -13.58 -10.37
C GLN A 121 -14.93 -13.95 -8.91
N SER A 122 -14.45 -13.14 -7.96
CA SER A 122 -14.77 -13.28 -6.53
C SER A 122 -15.74 -12.18 -6.11
N ASN A 123 -16.95 -12.58 -5.73
CA ASN A 123 -18.01 -11.65 -5.35
C ASN A 123 -17.80 -11.09 -3.94
N TYR A 124 -18.01 -9.78 -3.79
CA TYR A 124 -18.16 -9.14 -2.48
C TYR A 124 -19.64 -8.89 -2.22
N ASP A 125 -20.23 -9.63 -1.28
CA ASP A 125 -21.63 -9.54 -0.95
C ASP A 125 -21.88 -9.48 0.56
N MET A 126 -22.11 -8.27 1.07
CA MET A 126 -22.44 -8.04 2.47
C MET A 126 -23.90 -8.37 2.80
N SER A 127 -24.80 -8.22 1.84
CA SER A 127 -26.24 -8.49 2.04
C SER A 127 -26.51 -9.97 2.26
N PHE A 128 -25.70 -10.83 1.66
CA PHE A 128 -25.75 -12.28 1.88
C PHE A 128 -25.13 -12.68 3.23
N ILE A 129 -24.05 -12.01 3.64
CA ILE A 129 -23.30 -12.35 4.84
C ILE A 129 -24.02 -11.94 6.11
N GLU A 130 -24.66 -10.76 6.17
CA GLU A 130 -25.34 -10.26 7.38
C GLU A 130 -26.32 -11.24 8.02
N PRO A 131 -27.21 -11.94 7.27
CA PRO A 131 -28.12 -12.92 7.86
C PRO A 131 -27.46 -14.23 8.32
N LEU A 132 -26.25 -14.51 7.82
CA LEU A 132 -25.52 -15.76 8.16
C LEU A 132 -24.69 -15.63 9.42
N MET A 133 -24.49 -14.41 9.91
CA MET A 133 -23.57 -14.10 11.00
C MET A 133 -24.34 -13.58 12.21
N SER A 134 -24.04 -14.11 13.38
CA SER A 134 -24.56 -13.63 14.67
C SER A 134 -23.43 -13.19 15.58
N TYR A 135 -23.77 -12.30 16.50
CA TYR A 135 -22.82 -11.69 17.45
C TYR A 135 -23.28 -11.95 18.89
N SER A 136 -22.34 -12.29 19.75
CA SER A 136 -22.57 -12.35 21.18
C SER A 136 -22.67 -10.92 21.77
N GLU A 137 -23.48 -10.76 22.78
CA GLU A 137 -23.49 -9.52 23.58
C GLU A 137 -22.11 -9.32 24.24
N GLY A 138 -21.59 -8.09 24.15
CA GLY A 138 -20.27 -7.79 24.70
C GLY A 138 -19.08 -8.00 23.77
N SER A 139 -19.26 -8.60 22.58
CA SER A 139 -18.18 -8.76 21.60
C SER A 139 -17.59 -7.43 21.18
N SER A 140 -16.26 -7.31 21.21
CA SER A 140 -15.55 -6.13 20.69
C SER A 140 -15.65 -5.98 19.17
N PHE A 141 -16.04 -7.05 18.46
CA PHE A 141 -16.28 -7.07 17.02
C PHE A 141 -17.78 -6.98 16.65
N LYS A 142 -18.59 -6.56 17.60
CA LYS A 142 -20.03 -6.34 17.39
C LYS A 142 -20.29 -5.48 16.15
N LYS A 143 -21.18 -5.93 15.26
CA LYS A 143 -21.55 -5.26 14.00
C LYS A 143 -20.48 -5.28 12.91
N THR A 144 -19.67 -6.32 12.78
CA THR A 144 -18.71 -6.48 11.70
C THR A 144 -18.92 -7.72 10.83
N PRO A 145 -19.98 -7.79 10.01
CA PRO A 145 -20.13 -8.86 9.00
C PRO A 145 -18.90 -8.95 8.07
N LYS A 146 -18.15 -7.88 7.90
CA LYS A 146 -16.84 -7.86 7.23
C LYS A 146 -15.83 -8.84 7.80
N GLY A 147 -15.98 -9.30 9.04
CA GLY A 147 -15.14 -10.35 9.61
C GLY A 147 -15.09 -11.62 8.77
N PHE A 148 -16.14 -11.89 7.98
CA PHE A 148 -16.16 -12.97 7.00
C PHE A 148 -15.07 -12.83 5.93
N TYR A 149 -14.74 -11.60 5.53
CA TYR A 149 -13.71 -11.27 4.54
C TYR A 149 -12.35 -10.99 5.19
N ARG A 150 -11.99 -11.73 6.25
CA ARG A 150 -10.76 -11.51 7.02
C ARG A 150 -9.99 -12.81 7.26
N TYR A 151 -8.68 -12.66 7.39
CA TYR A 151 -7.78 -13.65 7.98
C TYR A 151 -6.80 -12.94 8.90
N SER A 152 -6.07 -13.69 9.71
CA SER A 152 -5.02 -13.17 10.60
C SER A 152 -3.65 -13.48 10.03
N ARG A 153 -2.70 -12.55 10.22
CA ARG A 153 -1.32 -12.71 9.76
C ARG A 153 -0.34 -12.10 10.75
N GLN A 154 0.70 -12.85 11.10
CA GLN A 154 1.92 -12.29 11.62
C GLN A 154 2.98 -12.31 10.53
N MET A 155 3.81 -11.29 10.47
CA MET A 155 4.84 -11.19 9.44
C MET A 155 6.08 -10.49 9.98
N VAL A 156 7.25 -11.12 9.78
CA VAL A 156 8.56 -10.47 9.86
C VAL A 156 9.03 -10.21 8.44
N LYS A 157 9.48 -9.00 8.18
CA LYS A 157 10.04 -8.59 6.89
C LYS A 157 11.39 -7.95 7.07
N ILE A 158 12.37 -8.37 6.27
CA ILE A 158 13.70 -7.77 6.18
C ILE A 158 14.05 -7.64 4.70
N LYS A 159 14.38 -6.44 4.27
CA LYS A 159 14.80 -6.13 2.92
C LYS A 159 16.07 -5.29 2.97
N ALA A 160 17.08 -5.63 2.18
CA ALA A 160 18.31 -4.86 2.03
C ALA A 160 18.67 -4.79 0.54
N ASP A 161 18.71 -3.60 -0.01
CA ASP A 161 18.99 -3.34 -1.42
C ASP A 161 20.20 -2.42 -1.57
N LEU A 162 21.02 -2.73 -2.55
CA LEU A 162 22.08 -1.89 -3.08
C LEU A 162 21.69 -1.37 -4.45
N THR A 163 21.92 -0.10 -4.68
CA THR A 163 21.72 0.55 -5.98
C THR A 163 23.02 1.21 -6.40
N GLY A 164 23.51 0.95 -7.60
CA GLY A 164 24.72 1.53 -8.12
C GLY A 164 24.58 2.08 -9.53
N GLU A 165 25.33 3.14 -9.85
CA GLU A 165 25.28 3.80 -11.13
C GLU A 165 25.99 2.98 -12.22
N ILE A 166 25.34 2.76 -13.39
CA ILE A 166 25.92 2.16 -14.59
C ILE A 166 26.32 3.26 -15.57
N ALA A 167 25.42 4.21 -15.77
CA ALA A 167 25.55 5.36 -16.66
C ALA A 167 24.65 6.48 -16.14
N ASP A 168 24.68 7.65 -16.77
CA ASP A 168 23.86 8.79 -16.38
C ASP A 168 22.39 8.37 -16.25
N ASN A 169 21.83 8.55 -15.04
CA ASN A 169 20.46 8.21 -14.69
C ASN A 169 20.08 6.71 -14.79
N LEU A 170 21.01 5.83 -15.09
CA LEU A 170 20.78 4.38 -15.17
C LEU A 170 21.54 3.66 -14.07
N TYR A 171 20.83 2.82 -13.31
CA TYR A 171 21.33 2.15 -12.12
C TYR A 171 21.06 0.66 -12.18
N TRP A 172 22.00 -0.15 -11.68
CA TRP A 172 21.75 -1.54 -11.33
C TRP A 172 21.21 -1.61 -9.91
N GLU A 173 20.44 -2.61 -9.63
CA GLU A 173 19.92 -2.91 -8.31
C GLU A 173 20.16 -4.38 -7.97
N ALA A 174 20.63 -4.63 -6.75
CA ALA A 174 20.80 -5.98 -6.22
C ALA A 174 20.38 -5.99 -4.75
N GLY A 175 19.64 -6.99 -4.33
CA GLY A 175 19.11 -7.02 -2.98
C GLY A 175 18.78 -8.40 -2.48
N TYR A 176 18.42 -8.43 -1.21
CA TYR A 176 17.93 -9.59 -0.51
C TYR A 176 16.64 -9.24 0.23
N ASN A 177 15.65 -10.13 0.14
CA ASN A 177 14.37 -9.97 0.82
C ASN A 177 14.02 -11.27 1.55
N PHE A 178 13.66 -11.11 2.83
CA PHE A 178 13.21 -12.17 3.70
C PHE A 178 11.84 -11.83 4.26
N ASN A 179 10.90 -12.76 4.14
CA ASN A 179 9.59 -12.69 4.79
C ASN A 179 9.33 -14.01 5.51
N TRP A 180 8.96 -13.92 6.78
CA TRP A 180 8.34 -15.00 7.51
C TRP A 180 6.88 -14.61 7.74
N LEU A 181 5.97 -15.50 7.37
CA LEU A 181 4.53 -15.30 7.52
C LEU A 181 3.94 -16.47 8.31
N ASP A 182 3.14 -16.13 9.30
CA ASP A 182 2.28 -17.06 10.04
C ASP A 182 0.84 -16.60 9.82
N ILE A 183 0.03 -17.46 9.22
CA ILE A 183 -1.32 -17.18 8.75
C ILE A 183 -2.31 -18.08 9.48
N SER A 184 -3.41 -17.49 9.91
CA SER A 184 -4.48 -18.21 10.57
C SER A 184 -5.85 -17.63 10.21
N SER A 185 -6.88 -18.41 10.48
CA SER A 185 -8.27 -17.97 10.31
C SER A 185 -8.58 -16.82 11.26
N PHE A 186 -9.33 -15.84 10.78
CA PHE A 186 -9.83 -14.78 11.64
C PHE A 186 -10.96 -15.31 12.51
N THR A 187 -10.75 -15.29 13.83
CA THR A 187 -11.74 -15.75 14.81
C THR A 187 -12.01 -14.61 15.80
N PRO A 188 -12.94 -13.71 15.50
CA PRO A 188 -13.32 -12.66 16.43
C PRO A 188 -14.05 -13.27 17.63
N GLU A 189 -13.71 -12.79 18.82
CA GLU A 189 -14.38 -13.20 20.04
C GLU A 189 -15.89 -12.87 19.96
N GLY A 190 -16.73 -13.84 20.30
CA GLY A 190 -18.18 -13.69 20.27
C GLY A 190 -18.80 -13.67 18.88
N TYR A 191 -18.07 -14.07 17.85
CA TYR A 191 -18.53 -14.14 16.48
C TYR A 191 -18.91 -15.60 16.16
N THR A 192 -20.14 -15.83 15.75
CA THR A 192 -20.63 -17.19 15.40
C THR A 192 -21.24 -17.18 14.01
N VAL A 193 -20.99 -18.24 13.27
CA VAL A 193 -21.66 -18.52 12.00
C VAL A 193 -22.92 -19.32 12.25
N LEU A 194 -24.02 -18.91 11.64
CA LEU A 194 -25.30 -19.59 11.79
C LEU A 194 -25.25 -20.99 11.18
N GLY A 195 -25.28 -21.99 12.06
CA GLY A 195 -25.63 -23.37 11.78
C GLY A 195 -24.73 -24.10 10.80
N ASP A 196 -25.19 -25.26 10.37
CA ASP A 196 -24.49 -26.22 9.52
C ASP A 196 -24.24 -25.76 8.07
N ARG A 197 -24.55 -24.51 7.74
CA ARG A 197 -24.42 -23.98 6.38
C ARG A 197 -22.99 -23.70 5.95
N ILE A 198 -22.06 -23.50 6.91
CA ILE A 198 -20.63 -23.33 6.65
C ILE A 198 -19.82 -24.30 7.53
N PRO A 199 -19.91 -25.62 7.24
CA PRO A 199 -19.12 -26.59 7.99
C PRO A 199 -17.63 -26.39 7.72
N GLY A 200 -16.83 -26.35 8.81
CA GLY A 200 -15.38 -26.27 8.74
C GLY A 200 -14.78 -24.90 8.44
N GLY A 201 -15.58 -23.82 8.36
CA GLY A 201 -15.06 -22.48 8.12
C GLY A 201 -15.99 -21.36 8.54
N THR A 202 -15.42 -20.29 9.10
CA THR A 202 -16.14 -19.10 9.55
C THR A 202 -15.87 -17.90 8.66
N THR A 203 -14.90 -17.96 7.76
CA THR A 203 -14.47 -16.87 6.89
C THR A 203 -14.38 -17.32 5.44
N LEU A 204 -14.33 -16.37 4.50
CA LEU A 204 -14.10 -16.68 3.09
C LEU A 204 -12.75 -17.40 2.89
N PHE A 205 -11.73 -17.04 3.68
CA PHE A 205 -10.43 -17.71 3.66
C PHE A 205 -10.55 -19.20 4.02
N ASP A 206 -11.36 -19.54 5.03
CA ASP A 206 -11.62 -20.94 5.41
C ASP A 206 -12.37 -21.69 4.32
N LEU A 207 -13.32 -21.06 3.66
CA LEU A 207 -14.01 -21.63 2.49
C LEU A 207 -13.04 -21.91 1.34
N TYR A 208 -12.11 -20.98 1.04
CA TYR A 208 -11.08 -21.18 0.02
C TYR A 208 -10.15 -22.36 0.34
N LYS A 209 -9.83 -22.61 1.62
CA LYS A 209 -9.14 -23.84 2.08
C LYS A 209 -10.01 -25.07 1.87
N THR A 210 -11.28 -25.00 2.26
CA THR A 210 -12.25 -26.10 2.14
C THR A 210 -12.47 -26.48 0.67
N TRP A 211 -12.56 -25.53 -0.24
CA TRP A 211 -12.66 -25.78 -1.68
C TRP A 211 -11.35 -26.24 -2.33
N GLY A 212 -10.24 -26.23 -1.60
CA GLY A 212 -8.91 -26.59 -2.10
C GLY A 212 -8.31 -25.55 -3.06
N ILE A 213 -8.86 -24.32 -3.11
CA ILE A 213 -8.31 -23.20 -3.88
C ILE A 213 -7.06 -22.68 -3.20
N VAL A 214 -7.06 -22.54 -1.87
CA VAL A 214 -5.87 -22.34 -1.06
C VAL A 214 -5.33 -23.73 -0.68
N PRO A 215 -4.14 -24.14 -1.16
CA PRO A 215 -3.53 -25.40 -0.82
C PRO A 215 -3.25 -25.53 0.68
N LEU A 216 -3.47 -26.71 1.27
CA LEU A 216 -3.29 -26.91 2.71
C LEU A 216 -1.84 -26.69 3.17
N ASP A 217 -0.87 -27.00 2.34
CA ASP A 217 0.57 -26.74 2.60
C ASP A 217 0.97 -25.28 2.51
N GLN A 218 0.05 -24.39 2.09
CA GLN A 218 0.20 -22.94 2.05
C GLN A 218 -0.75 -22.23 3.01
N ALA A 219 -1.61 -22.96 3.73
CA ALA A 219 -2.69 -22.38 4.53
C ALA A 219 -2.17 -21.60 5.75
N ASP A 220 -1.05 -22.04 6.31
CA ASP A 220 -0.48 -21.49 7.54
C ASP A 220 0.68 -20.51 7.28
N GLY A 221 0.94 -20.15 6.02
CA GLY A 221 2.02 -19.25 5.66
C GLY A 221 3.32 -19.98 5.35
N GLY A 222 4.46 -19.36 5.65
CA GLY A 222 5.78 -19.93 5.38
C GLY A 222 6.90 -18.91 5.33
N ILE A 223 8.06 -19.35 4.86
CA ILE A 223 9.25 -18.51 4.67
C ILE A 223 9.43 -18.23 3.18
N VAL A 224 9.72 -16.99 2.86
CA VAL A 224 10.14 -16.54 1.54
C VAL A 224 11.46 -15.77 1.68
N SER A 225 12.49 -16.32 1.08
CA SER A 225 13.84 -15.77 1.04
C SER A 225 14.25 -15.63 -0.41
N SER A 226 14.47 -14.40 -0.88
CA SER A 226 14.73 -14.11 -2.30
C SER A 226 15.93 -13.21 -2.52
N ILE A 227 16.63 -13.45 -3.62
CA ILE A 227 17.58 -12.53 -4.22
C ILE A 227 16.83 -11.68 -5.24
N ARG A 228 17.15 -10.40 -5.29
CA ARG A 228 16.51 -9.41 -6.14
C ARG A 228 17.55 -8.79 -7.06
N LEU A 229 17.25 -8.72 -8.33
CA LEU A 229 18.12 -8.12 -9.35
C LEU A 229 17.29 -7.22 -10.25
N GLY A 230 17.73 -6.00 -10.45
CA GLY A 230 16.96 -5.02 -11.20
C GLY A 230 17.77 -3.95 -11.89
N LEU A 231 17.06 -3.16 -12.66
CA LEU A 231 17.52 -1.94 -13.30
C LEU A 231 16.55 -0.80 -12.98
N MET A 232 17.10 0.39 -12.72
CA MET A 232 16.34 1.60 -12.48
C MET A 232 16.83 2.72 -13.37
N TYR A 233 15.90 3.50 -13.92
CA TYR A 233 16.15 4.75 -14.65
C TYR A 233 15.47 5.90 -13.91
N ASP A 234 16.23 6.92 -13.46
CA ASP A 234 15.71 8.01 -12.65
C ASP A 234 16.23 9.38 -13.10
N THR A 235 15.32 10.18 -13.68
CA THR A 235 15.57 11.57 -14.09
C THR A 235 14.74 12.57 -13.31
N ARG A 236 14.18 12.18 -12.15
CA ARG A 236 13.37 13.08 -11.33
C ARG A 236 14.20 14.26 -10.81
N ASN A 237 13.58 15.44 -10.83
CA ASN A 237 14.21 16.64 -10.27
C ASN A 237 14.34 16.58 -8.72
N VAL A 238 13.38 15.94 -8.04
CA VAL A 238 13.36 15.73 -6.58
C VAL A 238 12.78 14.34 -6.29
N GLU A 239 13.36 13.63 -5.34
CA GLU A 239 12.98 12.24 -5.07
C GLU A 239 11.60 12.11 -4.39
N ASN A 240 11.32 12.92 -3.37
CA ASN A 240 10.11 12.78 -2.54
C ASN A 240 8.93 13.64 -3.01
N ASN A 241 9.20 14.70 -3.77
CA ASN A 241 8.18 15.63 -4.29
C ASN A 241 8.47 15.99 -5.75
N PRO A 242 8.52 15.00 -6.65
CA PRO A 242 8.89 15.24 -8.05
C PRO A 242 7.82 16.03 -8.79
N THR A 243 8.28 16.97 -9.60
CA THR A 243 7.45 17.78 -10.49
C THR A 243 7.81 17.57 -11.96
N LYS A 244 8.97 16.95 -12.23
CA LYS A 244 9.50 16.70 -13.58
C LYS A 244 10.34 15.43 -13.59
N GLY A 245 10.33 14.72 -14.71
CA GLY A 245 11.19 13.57 -14.97
C GLY A 245 10.44 12.25 -14.96
N ILE A 246 11.21 11.18 -15.08
CA ILE A 246 10.75 9.79 -15.11
C ILE A 246 11.49 9.02 -14.03
N TRP A 247 10.80 8.10 -13.40
CA TRP A 247 11.39 7.03 -12.63
C TRP A 247 10.80 5.71 -13.13
N ALA A 248 11.64 4.80 -13.55
CA ALA A 248 11.24 3.47 -14.00
C ALA A 248 12.14 2.41 -13.39
N GLU A 249 11.55 1.32 -12.92
CA GLU A 249 12.24 0.19 -12.29
C GLU A 249 11.68 -1.11 -12.87
N ALA A 250 12.54 -2.07 -13.12
CA ALA A 250 12.15 -3.44 -13.37
C ALA A 250 13.11 -4.39 -12.65
N HIS A 251 12.57 -5.36 -11.90
CA HIS A 251 13.38 -6.31 -11.16
C HIS A 251 12.77 -7.71 -11.13
N LEU A 252 13.65 -8.68 -10.91
CA LEU A 252 13.32 -10.07 -10.66
C LEU A 252 13.49 -10.38 -9.18
N ASP A 253 12.49 -11.00 -8.57
CA ASP A 253 12.57 -11.67 -7.28
C ASP A 253 12.76 -13.17 -7.54
N ILE A 254 13.88 -13.71 -7.08
CA ILE A 254 14.27 -15.12 -7.26
C ILE A 254 14.26 -15.75 -5.87
N ALA A 255 13.22 -16.54 -5.58
CA ALA A 255 13.01 -17.18 -4.28
C ALA A 255 13.20 -18.70 -4.36
N PRO A 256 14.46 -19.20 -4.37
CA PRO A 256 14.75 -20.61 -4.52
C PRO A 256 14.69 -21.36 -3.18
N LYS A 257 14.45 -22.66 -3.21
CA LYS A 257 14.41 -23.52 -2.00
C LYS A 257 15.72 -23.53 -1.21
N PHE A 258 16.86 -23.43 -1.86
CA PHE A 258 18.17 -23.48 -1.16
C PHE A 258 18.43 -22.26 -0.25
N LEU A 259 17.68 -21.18 -0.41
CA LEU A 259 17.70 -20.04 0.52
C LEU A 259 16.72 -20.17 1.68
N GLY A 260 16.04 -21.31 1.81
CA GLY A 260 15.05 -21.56 2.87
C GLY A 260 13.62 -21.18 2.49
N THR A 261 13.35 -20.82 1.23
CA THR A 261 12.00 -20.56 0.75
C THR A 261 11.16 -21.83 0.78
N THR A 262 9.97 -21.77 1.39
CA THR A 262 9.05 -22.91 1.50
C THR A 262 8.53 -23.32 0.11
N HIS A 263 8.06 -22.36 -0.69
CA HIS A 263 7.55 -22.57 -2.05
C HIS A 263 8.38 -21.75 -3.03
N GLN A 264 9.19 -22.43 -3.84
CA GLN A 264 10.05 -21.77 -4.84
C GLN A 264 9.24 -21.01 -5.87
N HIS A 265 9.60 -19.75 -6.09
CA HIS A 265 8.93 -18.93 -7.11
C HIS A 265 9.84 -17.84 -7.66
N PHE A 266 9.45 -17.32 -8.82
CA PHE A 266 10.12 -16.24 -9.54
C PHE A 266 9.08 -15.20 -9.93
N THR A 267 9.34 -13.95 -9.60
CA THR A 267 8.41 -12.83 -9.87
C THR A 267 9.11 -11.74 -10.64
N LEU A 268 8.47 -11.23 -11.70
CA LEU A 268 8.88 -10.03 -12.40
C LEU A 268 8.00 -8.87 -11.93
N SER A 269 8.62 -7.79 -11.47
CA SER A 269 7.96 -6.54 -11.14
C SER A 269 8.49 -5.41 -12.02
N ALA A 270 7.59 -4.55 -12.49
CA ALA A 270 7.93 -3.35 -13.24
C ALA A 270 7.04 -2.19 -12.78
N ASN A 271 7.64 -1.01 -12.65
CA ASN A 271 6.96 0.18 -12.19
C ASN A 271 7.53 1.40 -12.91
N MET A 272 6.67 2.20 -13.52
CA MET A 272 7.04 3.44 -14.21
C MET A 272 6.22 4.59 -13.65
N ARG A 273 6.86 5.72 -13.41
CA ARG A 273 6.27 6.98 -12.98
C ARG A 273 6.78 8.10 -13.84
N GLN A 274 5.91 8.99 -14.26
CA GLN A 274 6.30 10.19 -15.00
C GLN A 274 5.65 11.42 -14.41
N TYR A 275 6.37 12.53 -14.42
CA TYR A 275 5.98 13.80 -13.86
C TYR A 275 6.14 14.87 -14.94
N LEU A 276 5.02 15.49 -15.32
CA LEU A 276 4.94 16.44 -16.40
C LEU A 276 4.52 17.81 -15.81
N PRO A 277 5.41 18.81 -15.82
CA PRO A 277 5.03 20.16 -15.42
C PRO A 277 4.08 20.76 -16.49
N ILE A 278 2.83 21.01 -16.09
CA ILE A 278 1.82 21.62 -16.96
C ILE A 278 1.88 23.15 -16.85
N ALA A 279 2.14 23.64 -15.64
CA ALA A 279 2.40 25.03 -15.33
C ALA A 279 3.31 25.12 -14.09
N ASP A 280 3.77 26.31 -13.70
CA ASP A 280 4.73 26.52 -12.61
C ASP A 280 4.37 25.82 -11.30
N ASN A 281 3.08 25.73 -10.98
CA ASN A 281 2.58 25.11 -9.76
C ASN A 281 1.64 23.92 -10.03
N LEU A 282 1.56 23.43 -11.25
CA LEU A 282 0.66 22.39 -11.67
C LEU A 282 1.44 21.24 -12.34
N THR A 283 1.41 20.06 -11.76
CA THR A 283 2.06 18.87 -12.27
C THR A 283 1.02 17.79 -12.56
N PHE A 284 1.06 17.22 -13.76
CA PHE A 284 0.42 15.94 -14.04
C PHE A 284 1.40 14.82 -13.76
N ALA A 285 1.01 13.87 -12.92
CA ALA A 285 1.83 12.71 -12.56
C ALA A 285 1.05 11.43 -12.84
N TYR A 286 1.70 10.41 -13.38
CA TYR A 286 1.09 9.10 -13.51
C TYR A 286 2.07 7.99 -13.18
N ARG A 287 1.51 6.86 -12.74
CA ARG A 287 2.22 5.61 -12.45
C ARG A 287 1.51 4.47 -13.15
N VAL A 288 2.29 3.53 -13.69
CA VAL A 288 1.83 2.22 -14.14
C VAL A 288 2.74 1.18 -13.50
N ALA A 289 2.15 0.16 -12.89
CA ALA A 289 2.88 -0.91 -12.26
C ALA A 289 2.33 -2.28 -12.70
N TYR A 290 3.23 -3.23 -12.85
CA TYR A 290 2.94 -4.61 -13.19
C TYR A 290 3.71 -5.55 -12.28
N GLN A 291 3.10 -6.65 -11.89
CA GLN A 291 3.77 -7.77 -11.26
C GLN A 291 3.19 -9.08 -11.79
N GLY A 292 4.05 -10.03 -12.10
CA GLY A 292 3.64 -11.34 -12.60
C GLY A 292 4.59 -12.45 -12.23
N LEU A 293 4.02 -13.63 -12.01
CA LEU A 293 4.77 -14.86 -11.78
C LEU A 293 5.36 -15.39 -13.07
N LEU A 294 6.63 -15.77 -13.03
CA LEU A 294 7.31 -16.44 -14.13
C LEU A 294 7.16 -17.97 -14.08
N ASN A 295 6.74 -18.50 -12.93
CA ASN A 295 6.38 -19.91 -12.74
C ASN A 295 5.10 -20.01 -11.92
N ASP A 296 4.40 -21.15 -11.96
CA ASP A 296 3.08 -21.31 -11.35
C ASP A 296 3.10 -21.65 -9.84
N ASP A 297 4.27 -21.77 -9.21
CA ASP A 297 4.44 -22.34 -7.87
C ASP A 297 4.49 -21.30 -6.72
N ALA A 298 4.24 -20.02 -6.98
CA ALA A 298 4.26 -19.03 -5.91
C ALA A 298 3.14 -19.25 -4.90
N PRO A 299 3.44 -19.11 -3.61
CA PRO A 299 2.43 -19.25 -2.60
C PRO A 299 1.43 -18.10 -2.65
N TRP A 300 0.15 -18.40 -2.44
CA TRP A 300 -0.93 -17.43 -2.53
C TRP A 300 -0.69 -16.19 -1.66
N TYR A 301 -0.07 -16.37 -0.49
CA TYR A 301 0.17 -15.29 0.47
C TYR A 301 1.23 -14.26 0.03
N MET A 302 2.02 -14.57 -1.00
CA MET A 302 2.96 -13.62 -1.59
C MET A 302 2.37 -12.84 -2.78
N MET A 303 1.28 -13.33 -3.35
CA MET A 303 0.66 -12.71 -4.52
C MET A 303 0.12 -11.29 -4.29
N PRO A 304 -0.41 -10.96 -3.11
CA PRO A 304 -0.84 -9.59 -2.85
C PRO A 304 0.30 -8.57 -2.85
N PHE A 305 1.53 -8.99 -2.48
CA PHE A 305 2.63 -8.03 -2.36
C PHE A 305 3.10 -7.51 -3.71
N TYR A 306 3.11 -6.19 -3.85
CA TYR A 306 3.81 -5.50 -4.92
C TYR A 306 5.20 -5.11 -4.43
N THR A 307 6.22 -5.70 -5.03
CA THR A 307 7.61 -5.51 -4.64
C THR A 307 8.24 -4.31 -5.34
N SER A 308 9.15 -3.64 -4.66
CA SER A 308 9.93 -2.50 -5.15
C SER A 308 11.31 -2.54 -4.51
N MET A 309 12.34 -2.12 -5.23
CA MET A 309 13.69 -2.03 -4.70
C MET A 309 13.98 -0.64 -4.11
N GLY A 310 15.13 -0.51 -3.46
CA GLY A 310 15.57 0.74 -2.83
C GLY A 310 14.77 1.13 -1.58
N PRO A 311 14.68 2.43 -1.24
CA PRO A 311 14.16 2.90 0.04
C PRO A 311 12.64 2.75 0.19
N LYS A 312 11.93 2.41 -0.86
CA LYS A 312 10.47 2.26 -0.81
C LYS A 312 10.11 0.87 -0.31
N GLN A 313 9.12 0.83 0.58
CA GLN A 313 8.56 -0.43 1.05
C GLN A 313 7.75 -1.10 -0.06
N ASP A 314 7.74 -2.43 -0.05
CA ASP A 314 6.79 -3.19 -0.85
C ASP A 314 5.36 -2.87 -0.41
N PHE A 315 4.43 -2.88 -1.35
CA PHE A 315 3.03 -2.60 -1.08
C PHE A 315 2.31 -3.88 -0.66
N ASP A 316 1.43 -3.73 0.30
CA ASP A 316 0.62 -4.82 0.83
C ASP A 316 -0.71 -4.83 0.09
N GLY A 317 -0.75 -5.54 -1.04
CA GLY A 317 -1.94 -5.72 -1.84
C GLY A 317 -2.26 -4.65 -2.87
N VAL A 318 -3.08 -5.01 -3.85
CA VAL A 318 -3.67 -4.08 -4.81
C VAL A 318 -5.05 -3.66 -4.32
N GLY A 319 -5.22 -2.36 -4.14
CA GLY A 319 -6.28 -1.69 -3.41
C GLY A 319 -5.70 -0.91 -2.22
N GLY A 320 -6.50 -0.02 -1.63
CA GLY A 320 -6.06 0.81 -0.52
C GLY A 320 -5.10 1.94 -0.94
N TYR A 321 -4.59 2.65 0.05
CA TYR A 321 -3.93 3.95 -0.16
C TYR A 321 -2.58 3.91 -0.87
N ARG A 322 -1.91 2.75 -0.96
CA ARG A 322 -0.57 2.65 -1.55
C ARG A 322 -0.57 2.25 -3.02
N THR A 323 -1.65 1.67 -3.50
CA THR A 323 -1.76 1.16 -4.88
C THR A 323 -2.91 1.80 -5.64
N ALA A 324 -4.15 1.46 -5.33
CA ALA A 324 -5.34 2.00 -5.97
C ALA A 324 -6.32 2.50 -4.89
N ARG A 325 -6.29 3.81 -4.62
CA ARG A 325 -7.10 4.46 -3.59
C ARG A 325 -8.57 4.34 -3.92
N GLY A 326 -9.39 4.11 -2.89
CA GLY A 326 -10.83 3.86 -3.01
C GLY A 326 -11.18 2.38 -3.05
N LEU A 327 -10.39 1.56 -3.72
CA LEU A 327 -10.57 0.11 -3.73
C LEU A 327 -10.25 -0.49 -2.35
N MET A 328 -10.98 -1.53 -1.97
CA MET A 328 -10.66 -2.30 -0.77
C MET A 328 -9.25 -2.91 -0.88
N LEU A 329 -8.52 -2.97 0.21
CA LEU A 329 -7.19 -3.57 0.26
C LEU A 329 -7.27 -5.06 -0.14
N ASN A 330 -6.33 -5.55 -0.93
CA ASN A 330 -6.32 -6.92 -1.46
C ASN A 330 -7.56 -7.28 -2.32
N ARG A 331 -8.21 -6.29 -2.94
CA ARG A 331 -9.37 -6.56 -3.81
C ARG A 331 -8.96 -7.22 -5.13
N VAL A 332 -7.79 -6.87 -5.65
CA VAL A 332 -7.27 -7.38 -6.92
C VAL A 332 -6.05 -8.25 -6.65
N VAL A 333 -6.24 -9.55 -6.66
CA VAL A 333 -5.19 -10.56 -6.44
C VAL A 333 -5.23 -11.57 -7.58
N GLY A 334 -4.10 -11.79 -8.23
CA GLY A 334 -3.95 -12.74 -9.33
C GLY A 334 -2.49 -13.09 -9.57
N LYS A 335 -2.23 -14.05 -10.46
CA LYS A 335 -0.85 -14.44 -10.84
C LYS A 335 -0.12 -13.32 -11.56
N HIS A 336 -0.85 -12.54 -12.39
CA HIS A 336 -0.34 -11.34 -13.03
C HIS A 336 -1.34 -10.22 -12.82
N THR A 337 -0.90 -9.13 -12.25
CA THR A 337 -1.72 -7.96 -11.96
C THR A 337 -1.04 -6.69 -12.44
N ALA A 338 -1.84 -5.69 -12.77
CA ALA A 338 -1.36 -4.35 -13.05
C ALA A 338 -2.23 -3.31 -12.33
N PHE A 339 -1.65 -2.17 -12.00
CA PHE A 339 -2.41 -1.02 -11.52
C PHE A 339 -1.85 0.28 -12.09
N TYR A 340 -2.69 1.30 -12.10
CA TYR A 340 -2.33 2.64 -12.54
C TYR A 340 -2.84 3.70 -11.58
N ASN A 341 -2.15 4.84 -11.57
CA ASN A 341 -2.59 6.06 -10.91
C ASN A 341 -2.35 7.23 -11.85
N ALA A 342 -3.27 8.17 -11.87
CA ALA A 342 -3.12 9.43 -12.58
C ALA A 342 -3.53 10.57 -11.63
N GLU A 343 -2.67 11.57 -11.46
CA GLU A 343 -2.86 12.66 -10.52
C GLU A 343 -2.61 14.01 -11.17
N MET A 344 -3.51 14.95 -10.93
CA MET A 344 -3.26 16.36 -11.15
C MET A 344 -2.91 17.01 -9.80
N ARG A 345 -1.70 17.51 -9.64
CA ARG A 345 -1.14 18.07 -8.41
C ARG A 345 -1.00 19.59 -8.55
N TRP A 346 -1.79 20.35 -7.82
CA TRP A 346 -1.76 21.81 -7.84
C TRP A 346 -1.27 22.38 -6.52
N ARG A 347 -0.05 22.96 -6.51
CA ARG A 347 0.53 23.64 -5.37
C ARG A 347 0.05 25.10 -5.36
N PHE A 348 -1.01 25.41 -4.63
CA PHE A 348 -1.69 26.69 -4.67
C PHE A 348 -1.15 27.72 -3.68
N VAL A 349 -0.39 27.31 -2.66
CA VAL A 349 0.24 28.17 -1.67
C VAL A 349 1.65 27.70 -1.37
N ASN A 350 2.61 28.65 -1.37
CA ASN A 350 3.99 28.45 -0.93
C ASN A 350 4.40 29.66 -0.06
N PHE A 351 5.00 29.40 1.09
CA PHE A 351 5.54 30.44 1.96
C PHE A 351 6.64 29.91 2.87
N GLN A 352 7.37 30.81 3.51
CA GLN A 352 8.38 30.48 4.51
C GLN A 352 7.93 30.97 5.88
N LYS A 353 7.99 30.11 6.89
CA LYS A 353 7.67 30.44 8.26
C LYS A 353 8.45 29.53 9.21
N TRP A 354 8.90 30.08 10.35
CA TRP A 354 9.68 29.35 11.37
C TRP A 354 10.92 28.63 10.79
N ASN A 355 11.61 29.29 9.89
CA ASN A 355 12.74 28.71 9.16
C ASN A 355 12.38 27.42 8.41
N GLN A 356 11.13 27.27 7.94
CA GLN A 356 10.64 26.13 7.14
C GLN A 356 10.07 26.63 5.81
N ASN A 357 10.27 25.84 4.75
CA ASN A 357 9.57 25.99 3.47
C ASN A 357 8.25 25.23 3.56
N ILE A 358 7.13 25.92 3.47
CA ILE A 358 5.79 25.35 3.64
C ILE A 358 5.00 25.53 2.35
N ALA A 359 4.30 24.48 1.93
CA ALA A 359 3.38 24.52 0.82
C ALA A 359 2.08 23.75 1.11
N PHE A 360 0.99 24.18 0.46
CA PHE A 360 -0.25 23.43 0.38
C PHE A 360 -0.55 23.08 -1.07
N ALA A 361 -1.00 21.85 -1.30
CA ALA A 361 -1.37 21.37 -2.61
C ALA A 361 -2.72 20.65 -2.60
N LEU A 362 -3.49 20.83 -3.67
CA LEU A 362 -4.67 20.05 -3.99
C LEU A 362 -4.28 18.97 -5.01
N THR A 363 -4.88 17.79 -4.88
CA THR A 363 -4.70 16.70 -5.84
C THR A 363 -6.07 16.17 -6.24
N GLY A 364 -6.32 16.06 -7.55
CA GLY A 364 -7.40 15.25 -8.11
C GLY A 364 -6.78 13.99 -8.73
N PHE A 365 -7.39 12.83 -8.55
CA PHE A 365 -6.79 11.59 -9.03
C PHE A 365 -7.81 10.55 -9.51
N CYS A 366 -7.32 9.65 -10.36
CA CYS A 366 -8.02 8.44 -10.79
C CYS A 366 -7.03 7.27 -10.71
N ASP A 367 -7.41 6.24 -9.98
CA ASP A 367 -6.62 5.04 -9.76
C ASP A 367 -7.39 3.82 -10.26
N GLY A 368 -6.68 2.80 -10.71
CA GLY A 368 -7.33 1.54 -11.09
C GLY A 368 -6.37 0.37 -11.14
N ALA A 369 -6.94 -0.83 -11.23
CA ALA A 369 -6.24 -2.10 -11.24
C ALA A 369 -6.93 -3.14 -12.12
N TYR A 370 -6.20 -4.17 -12.50
CA TYR A 370 -6.69 -5.25 -13.35
C TYR A 370 -5.92 -6.54 -13.12
N THR A 371 -6.62 -7.68 -13.11
CA THR A 371 -6.02 -9.02 -13.11
C THR A 371 -5.80 -9.48 -14.55
N ILE A 372 -4.52 -9.55 -14.97
CA ILE A 372 -4.13 -9.97 -16.32
C ILE A 372 -4.21 -11.50 -16.46
N LYS A 373 -3.69 -12.23 -15.46
CA LYS A 373 -3.75 -13.69 -15.37
C LYS A 373 -4.20 -14.08 -13.97
N GLY A 374 -5.30 -14.81 -13.91
CA GLY A 374 -5.89 -15.26 -12.66
C GLY A 374 -5.25 -16.52 -12.09
N TYR A 375 -5.69 -16.88 -10.89
CA TYR A 375 -5.51 -18.19 -10.26
C TYR A 375 -6.50 -19.20 -10.82
N ASP A 376 -6.18 -20.47 -10.64
CA ASP A 376 -7.18 -21.53 -10.70
C ASP A 376 -8.05 -21.47 -9.44
N ILE A 377 -9.29 -21.01 -9.61
CA ILE A 377 -10.28 -20.87 -8.54
C ILE A 377 -11.40 -21.91 -8.62
N GLU A 378 -11.27 -22.94 -9.46
CA GLU A 378 -12.20 -24.04 -9.48
C GLU A 378 -12.14 -24.84 -8.17
N ALA A 379 -13.32 -25.18 -7.63
CA ALA A 379 -13.41 -25.99 -6.43
C ALA A 379 -12.88 -27.40 -6.69
N LYS A 380 -11.91 -27.83 -5.89
CA LYS A 380 -11.34 -29.19 -5.97
C LYS A 380 -12.08 -30.19 -5.07
N THR A 381 -13.05 -29.71 -4.29
CA THR A 381 -13.92 -30.50 -3.45
C THR A 381 -15.36 -30.08 -3.65
N PRO A 382 -16.35 -30.99 -3.55
CA PRO A 382 -17.76 -30.67 -3.71
C PRO A 382 -18.39 -30.03 -2.45
N LEU A 383 -17.62 -29.82 -1.40
CA LEU A 383 -18.12 -29.28 -0.14
C LEU A 383 -18.63 -27.85 -0.30
N ASN A 384 -19.84 -27.57 0.21
CA ASN A 384 -20.45 -26.25 0.19
C ASN A 384 -20.61 -25.65 -1.22
N ALA A 385 -21.05 -26.45 -2.20
CA ALA A 385 -21.21 -26.01 -3.59
C ALA A 385 -22.14 -24.78 -3.73
N ASP A 386 -23.18 -24.67 -2.91
CA ASP A 386 -24.10 -23.54 -2.91
C ASP A 386 -23.40 -22.25 -2.49
N LEU A 387 -22.52 -22.30 -1.47
CA LEU A 387 -21.71 -21.15 -1.03
C LEU A 387 -20.64 -20.81 -2.06
N TYR A 388 -20.05 -21.83 -2.70
CA TYR A 388 -19.08 -21.57 -3.76
C TYR A 388 -19.68 -20.71 -4.86
N SER A 389 -20.87 -21.06 -5.35
CA SER A 389 -21.55 -20.30 -6.42
C SER A 389 -21.99 -18.88 -6.01
N GLN A 390 -22.13 -18.60 -4.71
CA GLN A 390 -22.40 -17.26 -4.19
C GLN A 390 -21.18 -16.34 -4.25
N PHE A 391 -20.00 -16.91 -3.96
CA PHE A 391 -18.78 -16.11 -3.83
C PHE A 391 -17.84 -16.22 -5.02
N ILE A 392 -17.98 -17.22 -5.87
CA ILE A 392 -17.12 -17.44 -7.03
C ILE A 392 -17.97 -17.67 -8.27
N ASP A 393 -17.63 -16.92 -9.32
CA ASP A 393 -18.23 -17.05 -10.65
C ASP A 393 -17.10 -17.15 -11.70
N THR A 394 -16.74 -18.39 -12.03
CA THR A 394 -15.68 -18.68 -13.01
C THR A 394 -16.04 -18.30 -14.44
N SER A 395 -17.36 -18.08 -14.73
CA SER A 395 -17.81 -17.64 -16.05
C SER A 395 -17.54 -16.17 -16.32
N LYS A 396 -17.38 -15.36 -15.27
CA LYS A 396 -17.01 -13.95 -15.40
C LYS A 396 -15.56 -13.79 -15.80
N LYS A 397 -15.31 -12.73 -16.56
CA LYS A 397 -13.95 -12.21 -16.77
C LYS A 397 -13.74 -11.05 -15.80
N ASP A 398 -12.51 -10.88 -15.36
CA ASP A 398 -12.15 -9.68 -14.62
C ASP A 398 -12.27 -8.44 -15.50
N GLY A 399 -12.45 -7.30 -14.89
CA GLY A 399 -12.58 -5.99 -15.52
C GLY A 399 -11.69 -4.95 -14.83
N ILE A 400 -11.73 -3.72 -15.32
CA ILE A 400 -11.00 -2.64 -14.69
C ILE A 400 -11.68 -2.25 -13.38
N HIS A 401 -10.97 -2.41 -12.27
CA HIS A 401 -11.32 -1.87 -10.97
C HIS A 401 -10.86 -0.42 -10.91
N ALA A 402 -11.76 0.53 -10.70
CA ALA A 402 -11.39 1.92 -10.74
C ALA A 402 -12.09 2.77 -9.68
N ALA A 403 -11.38 3.82 -9.25
CA ALA A 403 -11.86 4.81 -8.32
C ALA A 403 -11.32 6.19 -8.66
N ALA A 404 -12.02 7.23 -8.25
CA ALA A 404 -11.54 8.60 -8.36
C ALA A 404 -11.67 9.34 -7.03
N GLY A 405 -10.86 10.37 -6.85
CA GLY A 405 -10.83 11.10 -5.61
C GLY A 405 -10.10 12.43 -5.66
N ALA A 406 -10.04 13.06 -4.50
CA ALA A 406 -9.31 14.29 -4.31
C ALA A 406 -8.65 14.32 -2.92
N GLY A 407 -7.64 15.16 -2.77
CA GLY A 407 -6.94 15.33 -1.50
C GLY A 407 -6.28 16.68 -1.33
N LEU A 408 -6.02 17.00 -0.06
CA LEU A 408 -5.24 18.15 0.37
C LEU A 408 -3.91 17.66 0.94
N ARG A 409 -2.81 18.33 0.57
CA ARG A 409 -1.47 18.02 1.09
C ARG A 409 -0.86 19.20 1.79
N PHE A 410 -0.27 18.95 2.95
CA PHE A 410 0.67 19.83 3.63
C PHE A 410 2.08 19.35 3.32
N ILE A 411 2.95 20.22 2.81
CA ILE A 411 4.32 19.91 2.40
C ILE A 411 5.27 20.81 3.19
N MET A 412 6.26 20.25 3.85
CA MET A 412 7.30 20.98 4.57
C MET A 412 8.68 20.48 4.11
N ASN A 413 9.55 21.41 3.71
CA ASN A 413 10.93 21.17 3.24
C ASN A 413 11.05 20.09 2.16
N GLN A 414 10.06 19.94 1.28
CA GLN A 414 9.97 18.97 0.18
C GLN A 414 9.89 17.49 0.62
N ASN A 415 10.28 17.16 1.85
CA ASN A 415 10.44 15.77 2.32
C ASN A 415 9.35 15.34 3.32
N PHE A 416 8.84 16.26 4.11
CA PHE A 416 7.80 15.99 5.07
C PHE A 416 6.45 16.38 4.48
N ILE A 417 5.64 15.37 4.14
CA ILE A 417 4.36 15.56 3.45
C ILE A 417 3.29 14.81 4.21
N VAL A 418 2.18 15.47 4.51
CA VAL A 418 0.97 14.86 5.07
C VAL A 418 -0.16 15.06 4.07
N ALA A 419 -0.84 13.99 3.70
CA ALA A 419 -1.94 13.97 2.75
C ALA A 419 -3.25 13.55 3.42
N PHE A 420 -4.32 14.28 3.13
CA PHE A 420 -5.71 13.95 3.50
C PHE A 420 -6.46 13.70 2.20
N GLU A 421 -6.90 12.48 1.97
CA GLU A 421 -7.46 12.06 0.69
C GLU A 421 -8.78 11.32 0.88
N TYR A 422 -9.71 11.53 -0.04
CA TYR A 422 -10.93 10.73 -0.15
C TYR A 422 -11.05 10.20 -1.57
N ALA A 423 -11.39 8.92 -1.70
CA ALA A 423 -11.64 8.27 -2.98
C ALA A 423 -12.92 7.45 -2.93
N LYS A 424 -13.61 7.36 -4.07
CA LYS A 424 -14.82 6.56 -4.25
C LYS A 424 -14.67 5.61 -5.43
N CYS A 425 -15.03 4.33 -5.24
CA CYS A 425 -15.06 3.33 -6.29
C CYS A 425 -16.19 3.60 -7.27
N PHE A 426 -15.98 3.23 -8.53
CA PHE A 426 -17.05 3.25 -9.55
C PHE A 426 -17.94 2.01 -9.48
N ASN A 427 -17.39 0.88 -8.96
CA ASN A 427 -18.16 -0.36 -8.78
C ASN A 427 -18.29 -0.68 -7.28
N PRO A 428 -19.52 -0.92 -6.77
CA PRO A 428 -19.74 -1.32 -5.37
C PRO A 428 -19.03 -2.62 -4.97
N GLN A 429 -18.75 -3.50 -5.92
CA GLN A 429 -17.96 -4.72 -5.70
C GLN A 429 -16.53 -4.45 -5.22
N ASP A 430 -16.01 -3.23 -5.42
CA ASP A 430 -14.69 -2.79 -5.00
C ASP A 430 -14.72 -2.02 -3.66
N GLY A 431 -15.91 -1.85 -3.10
CA GLY A 431 -16.16 -1.10 -1.86
C GLY A 431 -16.86 0.24 -2.10
N ASN A 432 -17.08 0.95 -1.00
CA ASN A 432 -17.81 2.23 -1.01
C ASN A 432 -16.91 3.47 -1.04
N GLY A 433 -15.59 3.26 -1.21
CA GLY A 433 -14.58 4.30 -1.08
C GLY A 433 -14.06 4.44 0.34
N ALA A 434 -12.99 5.25 0.49
CA ALA A 434 -12.32 5.42 1.76
C ALA A 434 -11.70 6.81 1.92
N PHE A 435 -11.52 7.20 3.18
CA PHE A 435 -10.75 8.37 3.57
C PHE A 435 -9.38 7.93 4.11
N TYR A 436 -8.33 8.64 3.71
CA TYR A 436 -6.96 8.33 4.07
C TYR A 436 -6.24 9.52 4.67
N ILE A 437 -5.38 9.26 5.64
CA ILE A 437 -4.36 10.19 6.14
C ILE A 437 -3.02 9.49 5.92
N ASN A 438 -2.16 10.08 5.09
CA ASN A 438 -0.93 9.45 4.64
C ASN A 438 0.26 10.38 4.75
N THR A 439 1.46 9.80 4.69
CA THR A 439 2.72 10.54 4.57
C THR A 439 3.30 10.34 3.16
N GLY A 440 3.87 11.41 2.60
CA GLY A 440 4.43 11.43 1.25
C GLY A 440 3.40 11.62 0.14
N PHE A 441 3.89 11.65 -1.10
CA PHE A 441 3.07 11.39 -2.27
C PHE A 441 2.93 9.87 -2.45
N LEU A 442 1.86 9.45 -3.13
CA LEU A 442 1.64 8.02 -3.41
C LEU A 442 2.79 7.43 -4.24
N PHE A 443 3.36 8.26 -5.15
CA PHE A 443 4.48 7.88 -6.03
C PHE A 443 5.28 9.11 -6.47
#